data_5adcfd50765ec6b656ae8b9fe8845822
#
_entry.id   5adcfd50765ec6b656ae8b9fe8845822
#
_cell.length_a   1.000
_cell.length_b   1.000
_cell.length_c   1.000
_cell.angle_alpha   90.00
_cell.angle_beta   90.00
_cell.angle_gamma   90.00
#
_symmetry.space_group_name_H-M   'P 1'
#
loop_
_entity.id
_entity.type
_entity.pdbx_description
1 polymer ?
#
loop_
_entity_poly.entity_id
_entity_poly.type
_entity_poly.pdbx_seq_one_letter_code
_entity_poly.pdbx_strand_id
1 'polypeptide(L)'
;MNPILSSLFALSLFSSLSSSTHTHQCHFPAIFNFGDSNSDTGGLSAAFGQAGPPHGSSFFGSPAGRYCDGRLVIDFIAESLELPYLSAFLDSVGSNFSHGANFATAGSPIRALNSTLRQSGFSPFSLDVQFVQFYNFHNRSQTVRSRGGIYKTMLPESDIFSQALYTFDIGQNDLTAGYFANKTVEQVETEAPEIISQFKNAIKNVYGQGGRYFWIHNTGPIGCLAYVIERFPIKESDFDSHGCVSSLNHLAQQFNYALKKAVIELRNSLPEAAISYIDVYSVKHELFVHAQGHGFKRSLVSCCGHGGKYNYNKGIGCGMKKIVKGKEVYIGKPCDEPDKAVVWDGVHFTQAANKFIFDKIAPRLSMACQRQ
;
A
#
# COMPACT_ATOMS: atom_id res chain seq x y z
N MET A 1 -75.71 30.54 -39.57
CA MET A 1 -75.04 29.30 -39.94
C MET A 1 -73.56 29.54 -39.86
N ASN A 2 -72.90 29.20 -38.74
CA ASN A 2 -71.46 29.29 -38.55
C ASN A 2 -70.94 27.88 -38.38
N PRO A 3 -69.91 27.45 -39.09
CA PRO A 3 -69.22 26.20 -38.82
C PRO A 3 -68.15 26.38 -37.74
N ILE A 4 -68.18 25.48 -36.79
CA ILE A 4 -67.25 25.34 -35.69
C ILE A 4 -65.94 24.67 -36.21
N LEU A 5 -64.80 25.34 -36.11
CA LEU A 5 -63.50 24.77 -36.36
C LEU A 5 -63.02 24.01 -35.10
N SER A 6 -62.94 22.68 -35.24
CA SER A 6 -62.32 21.84 -34.23
C SER A 6 -60.83 21.80 -34.43
N SER A 7 -60.04 22.38 -33.51
CA SER A 7 -58.57 22.27 -33.46
C SER A 7 -58.21 21.02 -32.69
N LEU A 8 -57.59 20.02 -33.36
CA LEU A 8 -56.99 18.87 -32.77
C LEU A 8 -55.55 19.26 -32.32
N PHE A 9 -55.34 19.33 -31.00
CA PHE A 9 -54.01 19.42 -30.42
C PHE A 9 -53.40 18.01 -30.31
N ALA A 10 -52.42 17.70 -31.14
CA ALA A 10 -51.60 16.51 -31.00
C ALA A 10 -50.58 16.71 -29.90
N LEU A 11 -50.78 16.08 -28.74
CA LEU A 11 -49.78 15.98 -27.68
C LEU A 11 -48.75 14.93 -28.08
N SER A 12 -47.58 15.38 -28.53
CA SER A 12 -46.39 14.51 -28.71
C SER A 12 -45.74 14.24 -27.34
N LEU A 13 -45.99 13.05 -26.79
CA LEU A 13 -45.24 12.50 -25.64
C LEU A 13 -43.83 12.18 -26.08
N PHE A 14 -42.89 13.08 -25.78
CA PHE A 14 -41.44 12.75 -25.75
C PHE A 14 -41.19 11.91 -24.51
N SER A 15 -41.17 10.60 -24.63
CA SER A 15 -40.58 9.71 -23.62
C SER A 15 -39.06 9.84 -23.70
N SER A 16 -38.49 10.65 -22.80
CA SER A 16 -37.08 10.66 -22.56
C SER A 16 -36.68 9.32 -21.93
N LEU A 17 -36.08 8.42 -22.71
CA LEU A 17 -35.36 7.27 -22.21
C LEU A 17 -34.14 7.79 -21.46
N SER A 18 -34.28 8.00 -20.16
CA SER A 18 -33.13 8.09 -19.26
C SER A 18 -32.48 6.72 -19.21
N SER A 19 -31.44 6.49 -20.03
CA SER A 19 -30.54 5.35 -19.82
C SER A 19 -29.80 5.60 -18.52
N SER A 20 -30.31 5.08 -17.42
CA SER A 20 -29.52 4.96 -16.18
C SER A 20 -28.37 4.01 -16.50
N THR A 21 -27.19 4.56 -16.75
CA THR A 21 -25.96 3.80 -16.67
C THR A 21 -25.80 3.36 -15.22
N HIS A 22 -26.32 2.17 -14.90
CA HIS A 22 -25.94 1.49 -13.67
C HIS A 22 -24.44 1.25 -13.76
N THR A 23 -23.65 2.14 -13.17
CA THR A 23 -22.25 1.85 -12.87
C THR A 23 -22.29 0.69 -11.87
N HIS A 24 -22.03 -0.53 -12.37
CA HIS A 24 -21.86 -1.69 -11.51
C HIS A 24 -20.73 -1.38 -10.54
N GLN A 25 -21.08 -1.05 -9.30
CA GLN A 25 -20.11 -0.88 -8.22
C GLN A 25 -19.51 -2.25 -7.94
N CYS A 26 -18.16 -2.33 -7.98
CA CYS A 26 -17.47 -3.57 -7.68
C CYS A 26 -17.66 -3.94 -6.20
N HIS A 27 -18.03 -5.17 -5.95
CA HIS A 27 -18.16 -5.73 -4.62
C HIS A 27 -17.15 -6.87 -4.46
N PHE A 28 -16.25 -6.76 -3.49
CA PHE A 28 -15.23 -7.76 -3.20
C PHE A 28 -15.50 -8.38 -1.83
N PRO A 29 -15.72 -9.71 -1.73
CA PRO A 29 -16.00 -10.36 -0.45
C PRO A 29 -14.76 -10.55 0.43
N ALA A 30 -13.57 -10.35 -0.13
CA ALA A 30 -12.29 -10.52 0.56
C ALA A 30 -11.17 -9.71 -0.10
N ILE A 31 -10.09 -9.51 0.64
CA ILE A 31 -8.84 -8.92 0.15
C ILE A 31 -7.68 -9.86 0.47
N PHE A 32 -6.80 -10.11 -0.51
CA PHE A 32 -5.49 -10.72 -0.30
C PHE A 32 -4.42 -9.69 -0.62
N ASN A 33 -3.69 -9.25 0.39
CA ASN A 33 -2.70 -8.18 0.26
C ASN A 33 -1.28 -8.72 0.25
N PHE A 34 -0.46 -8.18 -0.68
CA PHE A 34 0.97 -8.43 -0.82
C PHE A 34 1.70 -7.09 -0.80
N GLY A 35 2.85 -7.05 -0.14
CA GLY A 35 3.52 -5.77 -0.07
C GLY A 35 4.64 -5.67 0.94
N ASP A 36 4.98 -4.43 1.24
CA ASP A 36 5.97 -4.05 2.22
C ASP A 36 5.34 -3.31 3.43
N SER A 37 6.15 -2.50 4.13
CA SER A 37 5.70 -1.75 5.30
C SER A 37 4.56 -0.75 5.04
N ASN A 38 4.33 -0.35 3.79
CA ASN A 38 3.22 0.54 3.45
C ASN A 38 1.86 -0.15 3.60
N SER A 39 1.83 -1.48 3.61
CA SER A 39 0.60 -2.26 3.75
C SER A 39 0.69 -3.43 4.74
N ASP A 40 1.79 -3.57 5.50
CA ASP A 40 1.97 -4.59 6.54
C ASP A 40 1.07 -4.31 7.75
N THR A 41 0.15 -5.21 8.06
CA THR A 41 -0.76 -5.11 9.21
C THR A 41 -0.31 -5.93 10.42
N GLY A 42 0.96 -6.38 10.43
CA GLY A 42 1.54 -7.12 11.55
C GLY A 42 2.41 -8.31 11.16
N GLY A 43 2.69 -8.53 9.88
CA GLY A 43 3.46 -9.66 9.40
C GLY A 43 4.89 -9.67 9.94
N LEU A 44 5.63 -8.56 9.80
CA LEU A 44 6.98 -8.46 10.36
C LEU A 44 6.95 -8.47 11.88
N SER A 45 5.95 -7.82 12.49
CA SER A 45 5.77 -7.79 13.94
C SER A 45 5.56 -9.18 14.53
N ALA A 46 4.78 -10.02 13.89
CA ALA A 46 4.56 -11.41 14.32
C ALA A 46 5.83 -12.27 14.18
N ALA A 47 6.66 -11.99 13.14
CA ALA A 47 7.86 -12.77 12.89
C ALA A 47 9.05 -12.38 13.79
N PHE A 48 9.24 -11.09 14.10
CA PHE A 48 10.47 -10.57 14.70
C PHE A 48 10.28 -9.63 15.90
N GLY A 49 9.06 -9.40 16.29
CA GLY A 49 8.71 -8.49 17.38
C GLY A 49 8.05 -7.21 16.91
N GLN A 50 7.10 -6.77 17.71
CA GLN A 50 6.21 -5.67 17.37
C GLN A 50 6.92 -4.32 17.39
N ALA A 51 6.62 -3.49 16.39
CA ALA A 51 6.91 -2.06 16.47
C ALA A 51 6.19 -1.48 17.68
N GLY A 52 6.97 -1.07 18.69
CA GLY A 52 6.44 -0.60 19.97
C GLY A 52 5.73 0.76 19.88
N PRO A 53 5.18 1.23 21.03
CA PRO A 53 4.62 2.58 21.07
C PRO A 53 5.66 3.62 20.62
N PRO A 54 5.25 4.69 19.91
CA PRO A 54 3.90 5.22 19.75
C PRO A 54 3.18 4.77 18.45
N HIS A 55 3.65 3.73 17.77
CA HIS A 55 2.92 3.21 16.61
C HIS A 55 1.49 2.82 17.02
N GLY A 56 0.52 3.07 16.15
CA GLY A 56 -0.89 2.77 16.40
C GLY A 56 -1.63 3.73 17.34
N SER A 57 -0.95 4.71 17.94
CA SER A 57 -1.51 5.56 18.99
C SER A 57 -2.69 6.44 18.54
N SER A 58 -2.72 6.87 17.27
CA SER A 58 -3.76 7.78 16.78
C SER A 58 -5.11 7.09 16.53
N PHE A 59 -5.15 5.77 16.38
CA PHE A 59 -6.39 5.04 16.09
C PHE A 59 -6.60 3.82 16.99
N PHE A 60 -5.61 2.93 17.07
CA PHE A 60 -5.75 1.67 17.83
C PHE A 60 -5.51 1.85 19.33
N GLY A 61 -4.95 3.00 19.76
CA GLY A 61 -4.59 3.28 21.15
C GLY A 61 -3.39 2.48 21.67
N SER A 62 -2.85 1.58 20.86
CA SER A 62 -1.71 0.70 21.16
C SER A 62 -1.06 0.23 19.87
N PRO A 63 0.16 -0.34 19.94
CA PRO A 63 0.79 -0.97 18.78
C PRO A 63 -0.11 -2.04 18.17
N ALA A 64 -0.29 -1.96 16.85
CA ALA A 64 -1.17 -2.84 16.08
C ALA A 64 -0.46 -3.45 14.86
N GLY A 65 0.85 -3.62 14.94
CA GLY A 65 1.67 -4.23 13.88
C GLY A 65 1.99 -3.32 12.70
N ARG A 66 1.41 -2.13 12.64
CA ARG A 66 1.58 -1.17 11.53
C ARG A 66 2.71 -0.21 11.81
N TYR A 67 3.50 0.12 10.78
CA TYR A 67 4.57 1.11 10.84
C TYR A 67 4.02 2.53 10.59
N CYS A 68 3.04 2.93 11.41
CA CYS A 68 2.28 4.15 11.28
C CYS A 68 1.73 4.53 12.67
N ASP A 69 1.31 5.78 12.86
CA ASP A 69 0.58 6.20 14.06
C ASP A 69 -0.85 5.60 14.15
N GLY A 70 -1.38 5.05 13.06
CA GLY A 70 -2.70 4.44 13.00
C GLY A 70 -2.90 3.56 11.78
N ARG A 71 -3.94 3.85 10.97
CA ARG A 71 -4.35 3.07 9.81
C ARG A 71 -3.45 3.31 8.59
N LEU A 72 -3.24 2.26 7.80
CA LEU A 72 -2.59 2.27 6.50
C LEU A 72 -3.63 2.42 5.36
N VAL A 73 -3.18 2.63 4.14
CA VAL A 73 -4.05 2.69 2.96
C VAL A 73 -4.90 1.43 2.82
N ILE A 74 -4.32 0.25 3.09
CA ILE A 74 -5.03 -1.03 3.02
C ILE A 74 -6.17 -1.14 4.04
N ASP A 75 -6.03 -0.53 5.23
CA ASP A 75 -7.10 -0.50 6.22
C ASP A 75 -8.29 0.34 5.72
N PHE A 76 -8.03 1.48 5.07
CA PHE A 76 -9.09 2.29 4.46
C PHE A 76 -9.73 1.61 3.26
N ILE A 77 -8.98 0.82 2.48
CA ILE A 77 -9.56 -0.02 1.41
C ILE A 77 -10.51 -1.05 2.00
N ALA A 78 -10.09 -1.77 3.06
CA ALA A 78 -10.95 -2.74 3.73
C ALA A 78 -12.22 -2.09 4.30
N GLU A 79 -12.08 -0.96 4.99
CA GLU A 79 -13.20 -0.20 5.54
C GLU A 79 -14.20 0.25 4.46
N SER A 80 -13.71 0.72 3.31
CA SER A 80 -14.56 1.17 2.20
C SER A 80 -15.31 0.03 1.50
N LEU A 81 -14.84 -1.20 1.66
CA LEU A 81 -15.49 -2.42 1.16
C LEU A 81 -16.34 -3.10 2.25
N GLU A 82 -16.51 -2.45 3.40
CA GLU A 82 -17.24 -3.00 4.56
C GLU A 82 -16.64 -4.32 5.07
N LEU A 83 -15.32 -4.49 4.89
CA LEU A 83 -14.57 -5.66 5.33
C LEU A 83 -13.83 -5.36 6.64
N PRO A 84 -13.58 -6.37 7.49
CA PRO A 84 -12.71 -6.21 8.66
C PRO A 84 -11.27 -5.86 8.22
N TYR A 85 -10.52 -5.19 9.10
CA TYR A 85 -9.10 -4.99 8.86
C TYR A 85 -8.39 -6.33 8.72
N LEU A 86 -7.48 -6.43 7.76
CA LEU A 86 -6.83 -7.68 7.43
C LEU A 86 -5.92 -8.18 8.56
N SER A 87 -6.11 -9.43 8.95
CA SER A 87 -5.16 -10.15 9.78
C SER A 87 -3.90 -10.47 8.97
N ALA A 88 -2.73 -10.24 9.58
CA ALA A 88 -1.48 -10.69 8.99
C ALA A 88 -1.42 -12.22 8.98
N PHE A 89 -0.99 -12.82 7.85
CA PHE A 89 -0.89 -14.28 7.72
C PHE A 89 0.03 -14.91 8.78
N LEU A 90 1.10 -14.21 9.16
CA LEU A 90 2.05 -14.68 10.17
C LEU A 90 1.54 -14.52 11.61
N ASP A 91 0.52 -13.70 11.85
CA ASP A 91 -0.07 -13.54 13.17
C ASP A 91 -1.20 -14.57 13.35
N SER A 92 -0.94 -15.57 14.17
CA SER A 92 -1.88 -16.66 14.43
C SER A 92 -2.84 -16.39 15.59
N VAL A 93 -2.59 -15.34 16.39
CA VAL A 93 -3.34 -15.08 17.62
C VAL A 93 -4.60 -14.28 17.35
N GLY A 94 -5.76 -14.94 17.43
CA GLY A 94 -7.07 -14.31 17.25
C GLY A 94 -7.40 -13.96 15.79
N SER A 95 -6.63 -14.45 14.83
CA SER A 95 -6.83 -14.14 13.41
C SER A 95 -8.06 -14.85 12.83
N ASN A 96 -8.82 -14.08 12.01
CA ASN A 96 -9.92 -14.57 11.21
C ASN A 96 -9.62 -14.24 9.73
N PHE A 97 -9.55 -15.26 8.91
CA PHE A 97 -9.19 -15.14 7.49
C PHE A 97 -10.39 -15.33 6.53
N SER A 98 -11.62 -15.33 7.05
CA SER A 98 -12.82 -15.53 6.19
C SER A 98 -12.94 -14.48 5.08
N HIS A 99 -12.43 -13.28 5.31
CA HIS A 99 -12.44 -12.18 4.36
C HIS A 99 -11.03 -11.85 3.79
N GLY A 100 -10.15 -12.86 3.72
CA GLY A 100 -8.82 -12.71 3.16
C GLY A 100 -7.70 -12.67 4.20
N ALA A 101 -6.50 -12.32 3.76
CA ALA A 101 -5.30 -12.30 4.59
C ALA A 101 -4.29 -11.26 4.07
N ASN A 102 -3.42 -10.81 4.94
CA ASN A 102 -2.31 -9.93 4.60
C ASN A 102 -0.98 -10.69 4.64
N PHE A 103 -0.32 -10.80 3.49
CA PHE A 103 1.00 -11.43 3.34
C PHE A 103 2.13 -10.39 3.32
N ALA A 104 1.80 -9.10 3.27
CA ALA A 104 2.79 -8.03 3.30
C ALA A 104 3.61 -8.07 4.59
N THR A 105 4.90 -7.80 4.46
CA THR A 105 5.83 -7.68 5.58
C THR A 105 6.75 -6.50 5.39
N ALA A 106 6.96 -5.71 6.44
CA ALA A 106 7.80 -4.52 6.37
C ALA A 106 9.22 -4.88 5.88
N GLY A 107 9.77 -4.04 5.00
CA GLY A 107 11.09 -4.25 4.41
C GLY A 107 11.13 -5.23 3.23
N SER A 108 9.99 -5.79 2.82
CA SER A 108 9.92 -6.78 1.72
C SER A 108 10.26 -6.16 0.37
N PRO A 109 11.19 -6.76 -0.39
CA PRO A 109 11.40 -6.45 -1.80
C PRO A 109 10.54 -7.36 -2.70
N ILE A 110 10.41 -6.99 -3.96
CA ILE A 110 9.91 -7.86 -5.01
C ILE A 110 10.89 -9.01 -5.22
N ARG A 111 12.17 -8.67 -5.27
CA ARG A 111 13.28 -9.60 -5.48
C ARG A 111 13.92 -10.00 -4.16
N ALA A 112 14.21 -11.30 -3.98
CA ALA A 112 15.02 -11.76 -2.86
C ALA A 112 16.41 -11.14 -2.90
N LEU A 113 16.82 -10.52 -1.80
CA LEU A 113 18.13 -9.91 -1.67
C LEU A 113 19.12 -10.90 -1.03
N ASN A 114 20.36 -10.94 -1.54
CA ASN A 114 21.45 -11.75 -1.00
C ASN A 114 21.99 -11.22 0.36
N SER A 115 21.13 -10.60 1.18
CA SER A 115 21.53 -10.06 2.47
C SER A 115 20.75 -10.73 3.58
N THR A 116 21.47 -11.07 4.65
CA THR A 116 20.89 -11.55 5.89
C THR A 116 19.91 -10.51 6.45
N LEU A 117 18.87 -10.99 7.05
CA LEU A 117 17.86 -10.26 7.78
C LEU A 117 18.44 -9.16 8.65
N ARG A 118 18.08 -7.94 8.35
CA ARG A 118 18.31 -6.81 9.24
C ARG A 118 16.98 -6.10 9.46
N GLN A 119 16.58 -5.89 10.70
CA GLN A 119 15.36 -5.12 11.05
C GLN A 119 15.33 -3.70 10.46
N SER A 120 16.41 -3.23 9.88
CA SER A 120 16.57 -1.88 9.35
C SER A 120 16.37 -1.78 7.84
N GLY A 121 15.63 -2.67 7.19
CA GLY A 121 15.28 -2.39 5.83
C GLY A 121 15.10 -3.54 4.85
N PHE A 122 15.45 -4.79 5.22
CA PHE A 122 15.24 -5.91 4.30
C PHE A 122 14.63 -7.10 5.03
N SER A 123 13.45 -7.49 4.60
CA SER A 123 12.74 -8.65 5.09
C SER A 123 13.17 -9.90 4.29
N PRO A 124 13.24 -11.08 4.90
CA PRO A 124 13.41 -12.33 4.16
C PRO A 124 12.13 -12.74 3.43
N PHE A 125 11.05 -12.02 3.65
CA PHE A 125 9.74 -12.29 3.04
C PHE A 125 9.57 -11.47 1.75
N SER A 126 10.41 -11.77 0.74
CA SER A 126 10.26 -11.21 -0.60
C SER A 126 8.93 -11.61 -1.24
N LEU A 127 8.56 -10.98 -2.36
CA LEU A 127 7.25 -11.19 -2.99
C LEU A 127 7.01 -12.65 -3.39
N ASP A 128 8.05 -13.37 -3.81
CA ASP A 128 7.97 -14.81 -4.11
C ASP A 128 7.68 -15.64 -2.85
N VAL A 129 8.28 -15.30 -1.69
CA VAL A 129 7.97 -15.93 -0.40
C VAL A 129 6.52 -15.63 0.02
N GLN A 130 6.06 -14.40 -0.13
CA GLN A 130 4.66 -14.04 0.14
C GLN A 130 3.70 -14.84 -0.75
N PHE A 131 4.06 -15.05 -2.03
CA PHE A 131 3.28 -15.93 -2.91
C PHE A 131 3.27 -17.39 -2.40
N VAL A 132 4.40 -17.93 -1.95
CA VAL A 132 4.44 -19.30 -1.37
C VAL A 132 3.56 -19.39 -0.12
N GLN A 133 3.54 -18.34 0.72
CA GLN A 133 2.64 -18.25 1.88
C GLN A 133 1.17 -18.26 1.44
N PHE A 134 0.81 -17.46 0.42
CA PHE A 134 -0.54 -17.43 -0.16
C PHE A 134 -0.93 -18.80 -0.76
N TYR A 135 -0.06 -19.42 -1.54
CA TYR A 135 -0.29 -20.75 -2.12
C TYR A 135 -0.59 -21.80 -1.04
N ASN A 136 0.23 -21.82 0.01
CA ASN A 136 0.02 -22.73 1.13
C ASN A 136 -1.27 -22.39 1.89
N PHE A 137 -1.57 -21.11 2.08
CA PHE A 137 -2.81 -20.65 2.70
C PHE A 137 -4.03 -21.13 1.90
N HIS A 138 -4.04 -20.89 0.58
CA HIS A 138 -5.12 -21.31 -0.31
C HIS A 138 -5.41 -22.81 -0.14
N ASN A 139 -4.41 -23.66 -0.37
CA ASN A 139 -4.59 -25.11 -0.33
C ASN A 139 -4.98 -25.63 1.07
N ARG A 140 -4.29 -25.16 2.10
CA ARG A 140 -4.53 -25.62 3.48
C ARG A 140 -5.86 -25.11 4.04
N SER A 141 -6.27 -23.89 3.72
CA SER A 141 -7.54 -23.34 4.19
C SER A 141 -8.72 -24.20 3.71
N GLN A 142 -8.71 -24.66 2.45
CA GLN A 142 -9.75 -25.53 1.92
C GLN A 142 -9.76 -26.89 2.62
N THR A 143 -8.59 -27.50 2.83
CA THR A 143 -8.45 -28.75 3.57
C THR A 143 -8.95 -28.64 5.01
N VAL A 144 -8.63 -27.54 5.69
CA VAL A 144 -9.06 -27.32 7.08
C VAL A 144 -10.56 -27.00 7.15
N ARG A 145 -11.05 -26.17 6.21
CA ARG A 145 -12.48 -25.80 6.11
C ARG A 145 -13.36 -27.05 5.91
N SER A 146 -12.90 -28.06 5.17
CA SER A 146 -13.64 -29.31 4.95
C SER A 146 -13.92 -30.11 6.22
N ARG A 147 -13.20 -29.85 7.32
CA ARG A 147 -13.44 -30.45 8.63
C ARG A 147 -14.73 -29.93 9.32
N GLY A 148 -15.29 -28.82 8.80
CA GLY A 148 -16.54 -28.24 9.31
C GLY A 148 -16.39 -27.42 10.60
N GLY A 149 -17.53 -27.17 11.27
CA GLY A 149 -17.55 -26.42 12.53
C GLY A 149 -17.01 -24.99 12.38
N ILE A 150 -16.24 -24.56 13.35
CA ILE A 150 -15.65 -23.20 13.45
C ILE A 150 -14.76 -22.86 12.23
N TYR A 151 -14.13 -23.86 11.59
CA TYR A 151 -13.28 -23.60 10.45
C TYR A 151 -14.03 -23.02 9.24
N LYS A 152 -15.33 -23.28 9.12
CA LYS A 152 -16.18 -22.69 8.07
C LYS A 152 -16.39 -21.19 8.24
N THR A 153 -16.30 -20.68 9.45
CA THR A 153 -16.49 -19.26 9.75
C THR A 153 -15.18 -18.47 9.82
N MET A 154 -14.04 -19.16 9.97
CA MET A 154 -12.73 -18.52 10.11
C MET A 154 -11.89 -18.54 8.84
N LEU A 155 -12.26 -19.34 7.85
CA LEU A 155 -11.49 -19.52 6.62
C LEU A 155 -12.34 -19.19 5.39
N PRO A 156 -11.74 -18.68 4.30
CA PRO A 156 -12.48 -18.29 3.12
C PRO A 156 -13.11 -19.49 2.41
N GLU A 157 -14.25 -19.28 1.77
CA GLU A 157 -14.85 -20.23 0.84
C GLU A 157 -14.02 -20.34 -0.45
N SER A 158 -14.15 -21.44 -1.16
CA SER A 158 -13.32 -21.71 -2.36
C SER A 158 -13.54 -20.71 -3.49
N ASP A 159 -14.77 -20.21 -3.64
CA ASP A 159 -15.14 -19.25 -4.67
C ASP A 159 -14.66 -17.82 -4.37
N ILE A 160 -14.40 -17.50 -3.09
CA ILE A 160 -13.86 -16.22 -2.66
C ILE A 160 -12.54 -15.90 -3.37
N PHE A 161 -11.68 -16.91 -3.62
CA PHE A 161 -10.39 -16.68 -4.27
C PHE A 161 -10.51 -16.12 -5.70
N SER A 162 -11.60 -16.40 -6.39
CA SER A 162 -11.86 -15.81 -7.71
C SER A 162 -12.62 -14.48 -7.68
N GLN A 163 -13.19 -14.12 -6.52
CA GLN A 163 -13.98 -12.90 -6.33
C GLN A 163 -13.24 -11.82 -5.51
N ALA A 164 -12.15 -12.20 -4.84
CA ALA A 164 -11.38 -11.31 -3.98
C ALA A 164 -10.59 -10.25 -4.75
N LEU A 165 -10.33 -9.12 -4.09
CA LEU A 165 -9.38 -8.11 -4.53
C LEU A 165 -7.96 -8.52 -4.10
N TYR A 166 -7.03 -8.54 -5.04
CA TYR A 166 -5.62 -8.81 -4.83
C TYR A 166 -4.82 -7.53 -4.89
N THR A 167 -4.32 -7.04 -3.75
CA THR A 167 -3.62 -5.75 -3.66
C THR A 167 -2.11 -5.93 -3.56
N PHE A 168 -1.35 -5.06 -4.27
CA PHE A 168 0.11 -5.07 -4.30
C PHE A 168 0.63 -3.66 -4.05
N ASP A 169 1.35 -3.47 -2.95
CA ASP A 169 2.03 -2.21 -2.60
C ASP A 169 3.48 -2.53 -2.23
N ILE A 170 4.36 -2.58 -3.26
CA ILE A 170 5.72 -3.07 -3.14
C ILE A 170 6.62 -2.47 -4.22
N GLY A 171 7.93 -2.42 -3.96
CA GLY A 171 8.96 -1.94 -4.90
C GLY A 171 9.85 -0.85 -4.31
N GLN A 172 9.40 -0.15 -3.27
CA GLN A 172 10.22 0.86 -2.59
C GLN A 172 11.53 0.27 -2.08
N ASN A 173 11.48 -0.92 -1.47
CA ASN A 173 12.65 -1.57 -0.91
C ASN A 173 13.63 -2.06 -1.97
N ASP A 174 13.18 -2.47 -3.15
CA ASP A 174 14.05 -2.82 -4.26
C ASP A 174 14.90 -1.62 -4.71
N LEU A 175 14.27 -0.46 -4.87
CA LEU A 175 14.96 0.75 -5.30
C LEU A 175 15.94 1.28 -4.25
N THR A 176 15.56 1.23 -2.98
CA THR A 176 16.41 1.73 -1.89
C THR A 176 17.49 0.75 -1.47
N ALA A 177 17.30 -0.55 -1.66
CA ALA A 177 18.30 -1.59 -1.36
C ALA A 177 19.63 -1.39 -2.10
N GLY A 178 19.56 -0.95 -3.36
CA GLY A 178 20.76 -0.67 -4.13
C GLY A 178 21.68 0.33 -3.47
N TYR A 179 21.12 1.36 -2.86
CA TYR A 179 21.89 2.38 -2.14
C TYR A 179 22.56 1.82 -0.88
N PHE A 180 21.87 0.95 -0.14
CA PHE A 180 22.48 0.27 1.00
C PHE A 180 23.62 -0.66 0.59
N ALA A 181 23.61 -1.10 -0.67
CA ALA A 181 24.69 -1.85 -1.31
C ALA A 181 25.75 -0.96 -1.99
N ASN A 182 25.74 0.37 -1.75
CA ASN A 182 26.62 1.36 -2.37
C ASN A 182 26.57 1.40 -3.89
N LYS A 183 25.41 1.10 -4.48
CA LYS A 183 25.17 1.24 -5.93
C LYS A 183 24.82 2.67 -6.29
N THR A 184 25.20 3.09 -7.50
CA THR A 184 24.73 4.36 -8.07
C THR A 184 23.27 4.26 -8.54
N VAL A 185 22.63 5.41 -8.82
CA VAL A 185 21.27 5.47 -9.37
C VAL A 185 21.17 4.64 -10.65
N GLU A 186 22.12 4.82 -11.55
CA GLU A 186 22.19 4.14 -12.84
C GLU A 186 22.32 2.62 -12.68
N GLN A 187 23.11 2.16 -11.69
CA GLN A 187 23.25 0.73 -11.39
C GLN A 187 21.93 0.14 -10.88
N VAL A 188 21.20 0.87 -10.03
CA VAL A 188 19.88 0.43 -9.57
C VAL A 188 18.87 0.40 -10.71
N GLU A 189 18.90 1.40 -11.60
CA GLU A 189 18.02 1.47 -12.77
C GLU A 189 18.21 0.26 -13.70
N THR A 190 19.45 -0.20 -13.88
CA THR A 190 19.71 -1.40 -14.71
C THR A 190 19.12 -2.69 -14.15
N GLU A 191 18.75 -2.73 -12.89
CA GLU A 191 18.12 -3.89 -12.25
C GLU A 191 16.58 -3.91 -12.41
N ALA A 192 15.97 -2.78 -12.79
CA ALA A 192 14.51 -2.66 -12.91
C ALA A 192 13.87 -3.73 -13.82
N PRO A 193 14.44 -4.10 -15.00
CA PRO A 193 13.85 -5.14 -15.84
C PRO A 193 13.70 -6.50 -15.16
N GLU A 194 14.69 -6.91 -14.35
CA GLU A 194 14.65 -8.16 -13.59
C GLU A 194 13.58 -8.10 -12.49
N ILE A 195 13.56 -7.00 -11.73
CA ILE A 195 12.58 -6.78 -10.67
C ILE A 195 11.16 -6.83 -11.24
N ILE A 196 10.92 -6.13 -12.36
CA ILE A 196 9.62 -6.13 -13.05
C ILE A 196 9.26 -7.52 -13.59
N SER A 197 10.23 -8.29 -14.08
CA SER A 197 9.99 -9.68 -14.53
C SER A 197 9.52 -10.56 -13.37
N GLN A 198 10.15 -10.45 -12.20
CA GLN A 198 9.73 -11.19 -11.00
C GLN A 198 8.35 -10.75 -10.51
N PHE A 199 8.05 -9.45 -10.55
CA PHE A 199 6.71 -8.93 -10.25
C PHE A 199 5.64 -9.55 -11.19
N LYS A 200 5.89 -9.55 -12.50
CA LYS A 200 4.97 -10.18 -13.47
C LYS A 200 4.73 -11.65 -13.17
N ASN A 201 5.78 -12.38 -12.79
CA ASN A 201 5.66 -13.78 -12.42
C ASN A 201 4.78 -13.97 -11.17
N ALA A 202 4.92 -13.11 -10.15
CA ALA A 202 4.07 -13.16 -8.96
C ALA A 202 2.57 -12.95 -9.33
N ILE A 203 2.25 -11.96 -10.18
CA ILE A 203 0.88 -11.74 -10.65
C ILE A 203 0.34 -12.96 -11.41
N LYS A 204 1.13 -13.52 -12.35
CA LYS A 204 0.75 -14.74 -13.10
C LYS A 204 0.51 -15.93 -12.18
N ASN A 205 1.33 -16.07 -11.15
CA ASN A 205 1.20 -17.15 -10.17
C ASN A 205 -0.09 -17.02 -9.35
N VAL A 206 -0.42 -15.79 -8.88
CA VAL A 206 -1.69 -15.53 -8.19
C VAL A 206 -2.88 -15.74 -9.12
N TYR A 207 -2.79 -15.32 -10.38
CA TYR A 207 -3.81 -15.59 -11.40
C TYR A 207 -4.02 -17.10 -11.59
N GLY A 208 -2.94 -17.89 -11.65
CA GLY A 208 -2.98 -19.37 -11.72
C GLY A 208 -3.65 -20.03 -10.51
N GLN A 209 -3.68 -19.35 -9.36
CA GLN A 209 -4.41 -19.78 -8.16
C GLN A 209 -5.86 -19.27 -8.10
N GLY A 210 -6.40 -18.70 -9.17
CA GLY A 210 -7.77 -18.23 -9.23
C GLY A 210 -7.96 -16.72 -9.07
N GLY A 211 -6.90 -15.95 -8.81
CA GLY A 211 -6.99 -14.48 -8.72
C GLY A 211 -7.48 -13.84 -10.02
N ARG A 212 -8.43 -12.90 -9.90
CA ARG A 212 -9.04 -12.24 -11.07
C ARG A 212 -9.01 -10.72 -11.00
N TYR A 213 -9.02 -10.12 -9.81
CA TYR A 213 -9.08 -8.66 -9.63
C TYR A 213 -7.83 -8.16 -8.94
N PHE A 214 -6.97 -7.43 -9.68
CA PHE A 214 -5.67 -6.98 -9.24
C PHE A 214 -5.63 -5.46 -9.10
N TRP A 215 -5.14 -5.00 -7.95
CA TRP A 215 -4.98 -3.61 -7.59
C TRP A 215 -3.51 -3.33 -7.29
N ILE A 216 -2.81 -2.73 -8.22
CA ILE A 216 -1.36 -2.59 -8.21
C ILE A 216 -0.99 -1.13 -8.01
N HIS A 217 -0.41 -0.81 -6.85
CA HIS A 217 0.18 0.49 -6.57
C HIS A 217 1.54 0.63 -7.27
N ASN A 218 1.82 1.82 -7.78
CA ASN A 218 3.19 2.17 -8.15
C ASN A 218 3.99 2.62 -6.93
N THR A 219 5.32 2.76 -7.07
CA THR A 219 6.21 3.17 -5.99
C THR A 219 6.15 4.68 -5.77
N GLY A 220 6.13 5.12 -4.51
CA GLY A 220 6.11 6.53 -4.11
C GLY A 220 7.42 7.29 -4.38
N PRO A 221 7.46 8.61 -4.10
CA PRO A 221 8.62 9.48 -4.32
C PRO A 221 9.70 9.23 -3.25
N ILE A 222 10.59 8.28 -3.50
CA ILE A 222 11.63 7.86 -2.55
C ILE A 222 12.63 8.96 -2.22
N GLY A 223 12.84 9.92 -3.12
CA GLY A 223 13.70 11.08 -2.91
C GLY A 223 13.16 12.09 -1.89
N CYS A 224 11.90 11.97 -1.46
CA CYS A 224 11.30 12.81 -0.43
C CYS A 224 11.36 12.18 0.98
N LEU A 225 11.90 10.98 1.12
CA LEU A 225 11.91 10.25 2.39
C LEU A 225 13.14 10.59 3.22
N ALA A 226 12.94 11.04 4.45
CA ALA A 226 14.02 11.50 5.33
C ALA A 226 15.12 10.44 5.54
N TYR A 227 14.75 9.15 5.63
CA TYR A 227 15.73 8.08 5.81
C TYR A 227 16.67 7.91 4.60
N VAL A 228 16.20 8.26 3.42
CA VAL A 228 17.00 8.27 2.19
C VAL A 228 17.92 9.50 2.20
N ILE A 229 17.35 10.68 2.43
CA ILE A 229 18.06 11.95 2.42
C ILE A 229 19.22 11.96 3.44
N GLU A 230 18.99 11.43 4.64
CA GLU A 230 19.98 11.47 5.74
C GLU A 230 21.02 10.34 5.67
N ARG A 231 20.83 9.31 4.85
CA ARG A 231 21.74 8.16 4.77
C ARG A 231 22.70 8.20 3.60
N PHE A 232 22.42 9.01 2.59
CA PHE A 232 23.21 9.07 1.38
C PHE A 232 24.00 10.37 1.28
N PRO A 233 25.14 10.37 0.58
CA PRO A 233 25.94 11.58 0.37
C PRO A 233 25.29 12.48 -0.70
N ILE A 234 24.22 13.16 -0.29
CA ILE A 234 23.42 14.04 -1.15
C ILE A 234 23.99 15.46 -1.06
N LYS A 235 24.20 16.11 -2.20
CA LYS A 235 24.64 17.49 -2.29
C LYS A 235 23.43 18.43 -2.33
N GLU A 236 23.63 19.68 -1.94
CA GLU A 236 22.57 20.70 -2.00
C GLU A 236 22.00 20.88 -3.42
N SER A 237 22.82 20.71 -4.45
CA SER A 237 22.43 20.75 -5.86
C SER A 237 21.50 19.62 -6.31
N ASP A 238 21.40 18.54 -5.54
CA ASP A 238 20.62 17.36 -5.88
C ASP A 238 19.13 17.50 -5.49
N PHE A 239 18.83 18.52 -4.67
CA PHE A 239 17.48 18.79 -4.22
C PHE A 239 16.70 19.62 -5.23
N ASP A 240 15.43 19.27 -5.36
CA ASP A 240 14.45 20.12 -6.05
C ASP A 240 13.98 21.29 -5.17
N SER A 241 13.11 22.14 -5.72
CA SER A 241 12.55 23.29 -5.00
C SER A 241 11.69 22.94 -3.79
N HIS A 242 11.31 21.67 -3.62
CA HIS A 242 10.50 21.16 -2.52
C HIS A 242 11.32 20.37 -1.48
N GLY A 243 12.63 20.27 -1.69
CA GLY A 243 13.56 19.58 -0.79
C GLY A 243 13.59 18.05 -0.95
N CYS A 244 13.11 17.54 -2.07
CA CYS A 244 13.25 16.13 -2.43
C CYS A 244 14.47 15.93 -3.34
N VAL A 245 15.10 14.75 -3.30
CA VAL A 245 16.24 14.41 -4.16
C VAL A 245 15.76 14.04 -5.56
N SER A 246 16.06 14.89 -6.53
CA SER A 246 15.53 14.82 -7.89
C SER A 246 15.88 13.50 -8.60
N SER A 247 17.14 13.06 -8.51
CA SER A 247 17.61 11.82 -9.15
C SER A 247 16.91 10.56 -8.63
N LEU A 248 16.60 10.53 -7.32
CA LEU A 248 15.90 9.42 -6.68
C LEU A 248 14.42 9.37 -7.04
N ASN A 249 13.79 10.53 -7.15
CA ASN A 249 12.42 10.62 -7.65
C ASN A 249 12.34 10.24 -9.14
N HIS A 250 13.36 10.60 -9.92
CA HIS A 250 13.47 10.16 -11.32
C HIS A 250 13.57 8.63 -11.42
N LEU A 251 14.42 8.00 -10.61
CA LEU A 251 14.51 6.53 -10.54
C LEU A 251 13.16 5.87 -10.25
N ALA A 252 12.43 6.38 -9.25
CA ALA A 252 11.09 5.87 -8.94
C ALA A 252 10.12 6.03 -10.11
N GLN A 253 10.19 7.15 -10.84
CA GLN A 253 9.36 7.39 -12.03
C GLN A 253 9.71 6.44 -13.18
N GLN A 254 10.99 6.16 -13.44
CA GLN A 254 11.42 5.19 -14.45
C GLN A 254 10.95 3.78 -14.10
N PHE A 255 11.10 3.37 -12.84
CA PHE A 255 10.56 2.11 -12.37
C PHE A 255 9.03 2.03 -12.57
N ASN A 256 8.31 3.08 -12.19
CA ASN A 256 6.85 3.16 -12.34
C ASN A 256 6.40 3.10 -13.81
N TYR A 257 7.18 3.70 -14.71
CA TYR A 257 6.95 3.59 -16.15
C TYR A 257 7.11 2.15 -16.66
N ALA A 258 8.17 1.45 -16.21
CA ALA A 258 8.38 0.04 -16.52
C ALA A 258 7.25 -0.84 -15.92
N LEU A 259 6.83 -0.58 -14.68
CA LEU A 259 5.71 -1.27 -14.05
C LEU A 259 4.39 -1.05 -14.82
N LYS A 260 4.12 0.16 -15.27
CA LYS A 260 2.93 0.46 -16.09
C LYS A 260 2.93 -0.31 -17.40
N LYS A 261 4.07 -0.44 -18.09
CA LYS A 261 4.21 -1.28 -19.28
C LYS A 261 3.95 -2.75 -18.96
N ALA A 262 4.51 -3.24 -17.86
CA ALA A 262 4.29 -4.61 -17.40
C ALA A 262 2.80 -4.91 -17.12
N VAL A 263 2.07 -3.95 -16.55
CA VAL A 263 0.62 -4.08 -16.34
C VAL A 263 -0.13 -4.20 -17.68
N ILE A 264 0.25 -3.44 -18.71
CA ILE A 264 -0.34 -3.56 -20.05
C ILE A 264 -0.07 -4.96 -20.65
N GLU A 265 1.16 -5.47 -20.51
CA GLU A 265 1.52 -6.82 -20.98
C GLU A 265 0.73 -7.90 -20.21
N LEU A 266 0.55 -7.75 -18.90
CA LEU A 266 -0.25 -8.66 -18.08
C LEU A 266 -1.72 -8.67 -18.50
N ARG A 267 -2.33 -7.50 -18.78
CA ARG A 267 -3.71 -7.41 -19.30
C ARG A 267 -3.88 -8.20 -20.59
N ASN A 268 -2.90 -8.11 -21.50
CA ASN A 268 -2.93 -8.86 -22.76
C ASN A 268 -2.75 -10.37 -22.56
N SER A 269 -1.98 -10.79 -21.57
CA SER A 269 -1.66 -12.20 -21.31
C SER A 269 -2.60 -12.91 -20.35
N LEU A 270 -3.43 -12.17 -19.60
CA LEU A 270 -4.34 -12.67 -18.58
C LEU A 270 -5.78 -12.23 -18.87
N PRO A 271 -6.46 -12.83 -19.87
CA PRO A 271 -7.70 -12.29 -20.43
C PRO A 271 -8.89 -12.31 -19.47
N GLU A 272 -8.83 -13.12 -18.41
CA GLU A 272 -9.88 -13.14 -17.38
C GLU A 272 -9.61 -12.18 -16.21
N ALA A 273 -8.44 -11.54 -16.17
CA ALA A 273 -8.09 -10.63 -15.10
C ALA A 273 -8.56 -9.19 -15.38
N ALA A 274 -9.07 -8.51 -14.37
CA ALA A 274 -9.16 -7.07 -14.30
C ALA A 274 -7.96 -6.54 -13.51
N ILE A 275 -7.08 -5.78 -14.14
CA ILE A 275 -5.85 -5.31 -13.52
C ILE A 275 -5.84 -3.79 -13.50
N SER A 276 -5.91 -3.20 -12.30
CA SER A 276 -5.87 -1.76 -12.06
C SER A 276 -4.46 -1.30 -11.69
N TYR A 277 -3.89 -0.40 -12.47
CA TYR A 277 -2.67 0.33 -12.11
C TYR A 277 -3.05 1.61 -11.38
N ILE A 278 -2.53 1.80 -10.17
CA ILE A 278 -2.87 2.90 -9.28
C ILE A 278 -1.65 3.79 -9.09
N ASP A 279 -1.79 5.03 -9.53
CA ASP A 279 -0.74 6.03 -9.40
C ASP A 279 -0.75 6.66 -8.01
N VAL A 280 -0.13 5.99 -7.05
CA VAL A 280 0.09 6.54 -5.71
C VAL A 280 1.31 7.46 -5.66
N TYR A 281 2.23 7.38 -6.65
CA TYR A 281 3.37 8.27 -6.76
C TYR A 281 2.92 9.73 -6.82
N SER A 282 2.05 10.04 -7.79
CA SER A 282 1.56 11.40 -7.99
C SER A 282 0.84 11.94 -6.77
N VAL A 283 0.02 11.11 -6.11
CA VAL A 283 -0.71 11.50 -4.90
C VAL A 283 0.23 11.74 -3.72
N LYS A 284 1.20 10.84 -3.50
CA LYS A 284 2.21 10.98 -2.44
C LYS A 284 3.12 12.20 -2.71
N HIS A 285 3.50 12.44 -3.96
CA HIS A 285 4.32 13.60 -4.33
C HIS A 285 3.57 14.92 -4.10
N GLU A 286 2.28 14.95 -4.41
CA GLU A 286 1.39 16.10 -4.14
C GLU A 286 1.42 16.49 -2.66
N LEU A 287 1.46 15.52 -1.73
CA LEU A 287 1.58 15.80 -0.29
C LEU A 287 2.90 16.45 0.10
N PHE A 288 3.99 16.19 -0.62
CA PHE A 288 5.26 16.87 -0.35
C PHE A 288 5.30 18.28 -0.94
N VAL A 289 4.73 18.47 -2.12
CA VAL A 289 4.75 19.74 -2.86
C VAL A 289 3.73 20.72 -2.31
N HIS A 290 2.52 20.29 -2.02
CA HIS A 290 1.38 21.14 -1.65
C HIS A 290 0.81 20.83 -0.27
N ALA A 291 1.63 20.33 0.66
CA ALA A 291 1.24 19.92 2.01
C ALA A 291 0.32 20.93 2.71
N GLN A 292 0.69 22.21 2.70
CA GLN A 292 -0.08 23.28 3.38
C GLN A 292 -1.48 23.46 2.77
N GLY A 293 -1.58 23.37 1.44
CA GLY A 293 -2.87 23.43 0.72
C GLY A 293 -3.83 22.29 1.10
N HIS A 294 -3.27 21.19 1.58
CA HIS A 294 -4.02 20.01 2.05
C HIS A 294 -4.15 19.93 3.58
N GLY A 295 -3.77 20.99 4.30
CA GLY A 295 -3.93 21.10 5.76
C GLY A 295 -2.79 20.46 6.57
N PHE A 296 -1.68 20.05 5.93
CA PHE A 296 -0.50 19.54 6.62
C PHE A 296 0.50 20.66 6.87
N LYS A 297 1.03 20.73 8.10
CA LYS A 297 2.04 21.73 8.50
C LYS A 297 3.47 21.27 8.19
N ARG A 298 3.69 19.94 8.06
CA ARG A 298 5.00 19.32 7.91
C ARG A 298 4.96 18.29 6.77
N SER A 299 5.81 18.46 5.76
CA SER A 299 5.89 17.52 4.63
C SER A 299 7.06 16.54 4.78
N LEU A 300 8.30 17.04 4.89
CA LEU A 300 9.53 16.26 4.96
C LEU A 300 9.98 15.90 6.37
N VAL A 301 9.50 16.66 7.38
CA VAL A 301 9.91 16.46 8.77
C VAL A 301 9.07 15.34 9.40
N SER A 302 9.75 14.31 9.87
CA SER A 302 9.10 13.16 10.53
C SER A 302 8.36 13.57 11.78
N CYS A 303 7.13 13.09 11.95
CA CYS A 303 6.36 13.32 13.16
C CYS A 303 6.95 12.58 14.36
N CYS A 304 7.43 11.35 14.16
CA CYS A 304 8.05 10.53 15.20
C CYS A 304 9.52 10.28 14.86
N GLY A 305 10.42 10.78 15.71
CA GLY A 305 11.84 10.66 15.47
C GLY A 305 12.71 11.46 16.46
N HIS A 306 13.94 11.74 16.07
CA HIS A 306 14.89 12.42 16.93
C HIS A 306 15.88 13.28 16.16
N GLY A 307 15.82 14.59 16.38
CA GLY A 307 16.85 15.55 15.99
C GLY A 307 17.07 15.69 14.47
N GLY A 308 18.09 16.48 14.11
CA GLY A 308 18.39 16.77 12.72
C GLY A 308 17.35 17.65 12.00
N LYS A 309 17.62 17.94 10.72
CA LYS A 309 16.74 18.79 9.88
C LYS A 309 15.37 18.15 9.66
N TYR A 310 15.30 16.83 9.57
CA TYR A 310 14.10 16.08 9.22
C TYR A 310 13.49 15.32 10.41
N ASN A 311 13.92 15.62 11.65
CA ASN A 311 13.56 14.84 12.85
C ASN A 311 13.78 13.33 12.64
N TYR A 312 14.86 13.00 11.97
CA TYR A 312 15.26 11.64 11.65
C TYR A 312 16.72 11.39 12.07
N ASN A 313 16.98 10.26 12.70
CA ASN A 313 18.32 9.86 13.10
C ASN A 313 18.54 8.38 12.83
N LYS A 314 19.67 8.03 12.19
CA LYS A 314 20.02 6.65 11.83
C LYS A 314 20.08 5.69 13.03
N GLY A 315 20.43 6.19 14.21
CA GLY A 315 20.60 5.39 15.45
C GLY A 315 19.45 5.53 16.45
N ILE A 316 18.54 6.50 16.24
CA ILE A 316 17.44 6.77 17.17
C ILE A 316 16.13 6.83 16.39
N GLY A 317 15.48 5.68 16.29
CA GLY A 317 14.19 5.55 15.60
C GLY A 317 12.99 6.01 16.44
N CYS A 318 11.83 6.07 15.80
CA CYS A 318 10.55 6.33 16.45
C CYS A 318 10.30 5.33 17.59
N GLY A 319 9.84 5.81 18.74
CA GLY A 319 9.55 4.99 19.91
C GLY A 319 10.76 4.56 20.74
N MET A 320 12.00 4.89 20.31
CA MET A 320 13.19 4.53 21.07
C MET A 320 13.20 5.24 22.44
N LYS A 321 13.53 4.47 23.47
CA LYS A 321 13.64 4.93 24.85
C LYS A 321 15.06 4.88 25.35
N LYS A 322 15.37 5.71 26.34
CA LYS A 322 16.62 5.73 27.10
C LYS A 322 16.32 5.86 28.59
N ILE A 323 17.14 5.22 29.42
CA ILE A 323 17.06 5.41 30.86
C ILE A 323 17.81 6.70 31.22
N VAL A 324 17.07 7.67 31.77
CA VAL A 324 17.60 8.94 32.30
C VAL A 324 17.26 9.03 33.76
N LYS A 325 18.26 9.11 34.63
CA LYS A 325 18.06 9.17 36.09
C LYS A 325 17.14 8.07 36.63
N GLY A 326 17.30 6.83 36.12
CA GLY A 326 16.52 5.65 36.54
C GLY A 326 15.08 5.59 35.98
N LYS A 327 14.67 6.50 35.11
CA LYS A 327 13.35 6.49 34.45
C LYS A 327 13.50 6.29 32.95
N GLU A 328 12.61 5.48 32.37
CA GLU A 328 12.49 5.39 30.91
C GLU A 328 11.93 6.70 30.35
N VAL A 329 12.62 7.26 29.37
CA VAL A 329 12.20 8.46 28.66
C VAL A 329 12.28 8.19 27.16
N TYR A 330 11.23 8.53 26.41
CA TYR A 330 11.28 8.51 24.97
C TYR A 330 12.28 9.53 24.44
N ILE A 331 13.23 9.09 23.62
CA ILE A 331 14.14 9.93 22.87
C ILE A 331 13.72 10.07 21.40
N GLY A 332 13.16 9.03 20.79
CA GLY A 332 12.43 9.11 19.51
C GLY A 332 10.96 9.39 19.77
N LYS A 333 10.58 10.68 19.81
CA LYS A 333 9.25 11.11 20.26
C LYS A 333 8.30 11.34 19.09
N PRO A 334 6.99 11.07 19.28
CA PRO A 334 5.98 11.55 18.36
C PRO A 334 5.79 13.07 18.49
N CYS A 335 5.33 13.72 17.42
CA CYS A 335 4.89 15.10 17.47
C CYS A 335 3.50 15.20 18.11
N ASP A 336 3.12 16.43 18.53
CA ASP A 336 1.83 16.66 19.21
C ASP A 336 0.64 16.59 18.26
N GLU A 337 0.84 16.84 16.94
CA GLU A 337 -0.20 16.88 15.93
C GLU A 337 0.16 15.91 14.77
N PRO A 338 0.02 14.57 14.93
CA PRO A 338 0.30 13.61 13.87
C PRO A 338 -0.57 13.82 12.63
N ASP A 339 -1.81 14.29 12.82
CA ASP A 339 -2.76 14.62 11.76
C ASP A 339 -2.33 15.81 10.88
N LYS A 340 -1.32 16.57 11.31
CA LYS A 340 -0.74 17.70 10.57
C LYS A 340 0.63 17.38 9.96
N ALA A 341 1.09 16.16 10.03
CA ALA A 341 2.34 15.71 9.44
C ALA A 341 2.09 14.71 8.31
N VAL A 342 2.87 14.80 7.23
CA VAL A 342 2.80 13.84 6.11
C VAL A 342 3.55 12.56 6.47
N VAL A 343 4.78 12.69 6.97
CA VAL A 343 5.68 11.57 7.26
C VAL A 343 5.64 11.24 8.75
N TRP A 344 5.51 9.94 9.06
CA TRP A 344 5.50 9.45 10.43
C TRP A 344 6.91 9.34 11.00
N ASP A 345 7.75 8.44 10.47
CA ASP A 345 9.04 8.04 11.05
C ASP A 345 10.24 8.23 10.13
N GLY A 346 10.07 8.99 9.06
CA GLY A 346 11.10 9.22 8.03
C GLY A 346 11.03 8.24 6.85
N VAL A 347 10.20 7.22 6.94
CA VAL A 347 9.97 6.20 5.90
C VAL A 347 8.49 6.13 5.53
N HIS A 348 7.62 6.12 6.54
CA HIS A 348 6.20 5.81 6.43
C HIS A 348 5.34 7.06 6.57
N PHE A 349 4.14 7.01 6.03
CA PHE A 349 3.17 8.09 6.10
C PHE A 349 2.37 8.03 7.39
N THR A 350 1.87 9.19 7.87
CA THR A 350 0.92 9.23 8.97
C THR A 350 -0.43 8.67 8.55
N GLN A 351 -1.29 8.32 9.51
CA GLN A 351 -2.67 7.94 9.23
C GLN A 351 -3.42 9.01 8.43
N ALA A 352 -3.22 10.28 8.75
CA ALA A 352 -3.87 11.37 8.03
C ALA A 352 -3.43 11.44 6.57
N ALA A 353 -2.13 11.25 6.31
CA ALA A 353 -1.60 11.18 4.95
C ALA A 353 -2.08 9.92 4.21
N ASN A 354 -2.12 8.76 4.88
CA ASN A 354 -2.68 7.52 4.32
C ASN A 354 -4.17 7.68 3.95
N LYS A 355 -4.95 8.38 4.79
CA LYS A 355 -6.35 8.70 4.48
C LYS A 355 -6.47 9.59 3.25
N PHE A 356 -5.64 10.63 3.15
CA PHE A 356 -5.60 11.50 1.98
C PHE A 356 -5.26 10.71 0.71
N ILE A 357 -4.24 9.84 0.77
CA ILE A 357 -3.86 8.98 -0.36
C ILE A 357 -5.04 8.11 -0.76
N PHE A 358 -5.67 7.43 0.20
CA PHE A 358 -6.85 6.61 -0.05
C PHE A 358 -7.97 7.40 -0.72
N ASP A 359 -8.33 8.58 -0.22
CA ASP A 359 -9.43 9.40 -0.76
C ASP A 359 -9.19 9.78 -2.23
N LYS A 360 -7.94 9.95 -2.65
CA LYS A 360 -7.60 10.24 -4.05
C LYS A 360 -7.68 9.02 -4.97
N ILE A 361 -7.42 7.82 -4.45
CA ILE A 361 -7.45 6.60 -5.25
C ILE A 361 -8.78 5.85 -5.16
N ALA A 362 -9.58 6.06 -4.10
CA ALA A 362 -10.84 5.38 -3.84
C ALA A 362 -11.84 5.39 -5.01
N PRO A 363 -11.98 6.48 -5.79
CA PRO A 363 -12.90 6.47 -6.93
C PRO A 363 -12.60 5.38 -7.97
N ARG A 364 -11.34 4.92 -8.06
CA ARG A 364 -10.96 3.83 -8.96
C ARG A 364 -11.36 2.45 -8.45
N LEU A 365 -11.61 2.31 -7.14
CA LEU A 365 -11.98 1.03 -6.52
C LEU A 365 -13.34 0.52 -7.04
N SER A 366 -14.28 1.42 -7.26
CA SER A 366 -15.59 1.09 -7.83
C SER A 366 -15.54 0.52 -9.25
N MET A 367 -14.41 0.68 -9.96
CA MET A 367 -14.18 0.18 -11.31
C MET A 367 -13.16 -0.97 -11.36
N ALA A 368 -12.63 -1.41 -10.21
CA ALA A 368 -11.53 -2.37 -10.15
C ALA A 368 -11.92 -3.77 -10.66
N CYS A 369 -13.21 -4.10 -10.76
CA CYS A 369 -13.71 -5.33 -11.35
C CYS A 369 -13.92 -5.24 -12.88
N GLN A 370 -13.73 -4.08 -13.49
CA GLN A 370 -13.87 -3.89 -14.92
C GLN A 370 -12.55 -4.19 -15.63
N ARG A 371 -12.63 -4.98 -16.70
CA ARG A 371 -11.48 -5.22 -17.57
C ARG A 371 -11.15 -3.92 -18.33
N GLN A 372 -9.91 -3.52 -18.30
CA GLN A 372 -9.42 -2.29 -18.95
C GLN A 372 -8.64 -2.62 -20.21
#